data_bc593f8454c82662e83a1f56e09e9a2a
#
_entry.id   bc593f8454c82662e83a1f56e09e9a2a
#
_cell.length_a   1.000
_cell.length_b   1.000
_cell.length_c   1.000
_cell.angle_alpha   90.00
_cell.angle_beta   90.00
_cell.angle_gamma   90.00
#
_symmetry.space_group_name_H-M   'P 1'
#
loop_
_entity.id
_entity.type
_entity.pdbx_description
1 polymer ?
#
loop_
_entity_poly.entity_id
_entity_poly.type
_entity_poly.pdbx_seq_one_letter_code
_entity_poly.pdbx_strand_id
1 'polypeptide(L)'
;MKRKNVWAAIALTMMAAVVAGCSKEVSNPDNNTEELHQEIIVNPVELPTSLELTRAELEMVKSSNEFAFNLFRTAQDEKESQILSPISITFALGMLNNGAAGETQQQINKVLGFADGGAEGINDFCYKMLEMAPTLDPLTKVMIANTIYMNEPYELMPDFILKANAFYHAESETRDFFDGETRDVINKWAADHTEQMIKEVLKEDEFNPLSVSYLLNAIYFKGNWAKKFDKAETRDEHFVNVLLEDETEVAMLTPQPMMHQRDKFDYCDTDDYQALRLPYGNGSFVMTVLLPKTDSRAVPKVPTAEVWEQLNQRMHSTLVDVKLPRFESDTDINLVPVMRKLGMVDAFSPYTADFSRFCVWSKARIYIDLMKQVAKIKLDEEGTEAAAVTVIGMKDGSAGVDGYPLFHANHPFLYVISEQKTGAVFFIGQFTGR
;
A
#
# COMPACT_ATOMS: atom_id res chain seq x y z
N MET A 1 47.13 25.28 13.62
CA MET A 1 46.68 24.95 14.98
C MET A 1 45.81 23.70 14.90
N LYS A 2 46.26 22.59 15.46
CA LYS A 2 45.60 21.29 15.46
C LYS A 2 44.51 21.29 16.53
N ARG A 3 43.28 20.84 16.24
CA ARG A 3 42.31 20.39 17.25
C ARG A 3 41.97 18.95 17.01
N LYS A 4 42.17 18.16 18.10
CA LYS A 4 42.07 16.72 18.22
C LYS A 4 40.60 16.32 18.40
N ASN A 5 40.22 15.25 17.72
CA ASN A 5 38.97 14.50 17.95
C ASN A 5 39.07 13.71 19.25
N VAL A 6 38.05 13.78 20.08
CA VAL A 6 37.87 12.91 21.25
C VAL A 6 36.61 12.09 21.02
N TRP A 7 36.79 10.79 20.82
CA TRP A 7 35.75 9.78 20.87
C TRP A 7 35.59 9.31 22.31
N ALA A 8 34.39 9.44 22.88
CA ALA A 8 34.04 8.83 24.15
C ALA A 8 33.26 7.53 23.90
N ALA A 9 33.87 6.40 24.16
CA ALA A 9 33.23 5.10 24.20
C ALA A 9 32.55 4.91 25.56
N ILE A 10 31.23 4.68 25.58
CA ILE A 10 30.51 4.26 26.79
C ILE A 10 30.40 2.73 26.75
N ALA A 11 31.13 2.09 27.66
CA ALA A 11 31.03 0.66 27.92
C ALA A 11 29.90 0.43 28.95
N LEU A 12 28.87 -0.31 28.59
CA LEU A 12 27.83 -0.77 29.52
C LEU A 12 28.24 -2.12 30.10
N THR A 13 28.52 -2.13 31.39
CA THR A 13 28.85 -3.34 32.17
C THR A 13 27.57 -4.01 32.63
N MET A 14 27.28 -5.22 32.15
CA MET A 14 26.23 -6.08 32.72
C MET A 14 26.80 -6.84 33.93
N MET A 15 26.19 -6.64 35.08
CA MET A 15 26.39 -7.46 36.27
C MET A 15 25.45 -8.67 36.22
N ALA A 16 26.01 -9.86 36.05
CA ALA A 16 25.29 -11.11 36.26
C ALA A 16 25.37 -11.50 37.73
N ALA A 17 24.22 -11.61 38.39
CA ALA A 17 24.14 -12.19 39.73
C ALA A 17 24.00 -13.71 39.63
N VAL A 18 25.02 -14.43 40.10
CA VAL A 18 24.99 -15.88 40.26
C VAL A 18 24.36 -16.20 41.62
N VAL A 19 23.24 -16.88 41.64
CA VAL A 19 22.68 -17.49 42.85
C VAL A 19 23.02 -18.96 42.83
N ALA A 20 23.97 -19.35 43.71
CA ALA A 20 24.31 -20.73 43.95
C ALA A 20 23.31 -21.32 44.97
N GLY A 21 22.55 -22.31 44.53
CA GLY A 21 21.73 -23.15 45.42
C GLY A 21 22.22 -24.58 45.40
N CYS A 22 22.80 -25.04 46.51
CA CYS A 22 23.14 -26.44 46.75
C CYS A 22 21.90 -27.28 47.02
N SER A 23 21.73 -28.39 46.30
CA SER A 23 20.89 -29.50 46.76
C SER A 23 21.54 -30.86 46.43
N LYS A 24 21.42 -31.76 47.40
CA LYS A 24 22.09 -33.05 47.55
C LYS A 24 21.63 -34.05 46.48
N GLU A 25 22.60 -34.83 46.03
CA GLU A 25 22.41 -36.07 45.25
C GLU A 25 21.63 -37.12 46.02
N VAL A 26 20.61 -37.70 45.36
CA VAL A 26 20.12 -39.05 45.66
C VAL A 26 20.14 -39.80 44.34
N SER A 27 21.00 -40.80 44.25
CA SER A 27 21.13 -41.71 43.14
C SER A 27 19.97 -42.71 43.10
N ASN A 28 19.34 -42.89 41.96
CA ASN A 28 18.68 -44.13 41.58
C ASN A 28 18.72 -44.29 40.05
N PRO A 29 19.08 -45.50 39.54
CA PRO A 29 19.30 -45.73 38.13
C PRO A 29 18.05 -46.23 37.42
N ASP A 30 18.09 -46.09 36.09
CA ASP A 30 17.18 -46.64 35.05
C ASP A 30 15.89 -45.89 34.80
N ASN A 31 15.94 -44.98 33.80
CA ASN A 31 15.07 -45.03 32.64
C ASN A 31 15.52 -44.02 31.58
N ASN A 32 15.94 -44.58 30.46
CA ASN A 32 16.29 -43.83 29.26
C ASN A 32 14.98 -43.31 28.60
N THR A 33 14.64 -42.04 28.81
CA THR A 33 13.75 -41.25 27.98
C THR A 33 14.45 -39.92 27.80
N GLU A 34 15.12 -39.75 26.65
CA GLU A 34 15.51 -38.44 26.16
C GLU A 34 14.23 -37.65 25.85
N GLU A 35 13.76 -36.89 26.83
CA GLU A 35 12.80 -35.79 26.56
C GLU A 35 13.58 -34.69 25.86
N LEU A 36 13.38 -34.62 24.54
CA LEU A 36 13.72 -33.44 23.73
C LEU A 36 12.87 -32.27 24.24
N HIS A 37 13.39 -31.53 25.21
CA HIS A 37 12.90 -30.19 25.49
C HIS A 37 13.28 -29.31 24.28
N GLN A 38 12.41 -29.28 23.26
CA GLN A 38 12.40 -28.15 22.32
C GLN A 38 11.99 -26.92 23.13
N GLU A 39 12.97 -26.06 23.44
CA GLU A 39 12.66 -24.70 23.85
C GLU A 39 11.78 -24.07 22.75
N ILE A 40 10.51 -23.87 23.05
CA ILE A 40 9.62 -23.07 22.23
C ILE A 40 10.16 -21.63 22.37
N ILE A 41 10.96 -21.20 21.40
CA ILE A 41 11.31 -19.79 21.25
C ILE A 41 10.01 -19.07 20.87
N VAL A 42 9.28 -18.63 21.89
CA VAL A 42 8.21 -17.67 21.69
C VAL A 42 8.90 -16.35 21.34
N ASN A 43 9.01 -16.03 20.07
CA ASN A 43 9.42 -14.68 19.67
C ASN A 43 8.46 -13.69 20.36
N PRO A 44 8.97 -12.67 21.06
CA PRO A 44 8.11 -11.67 21.66
C PRO A 44 7.23 -11.09 20.55
N VAL A 45 5.92 -11.08 20.77
CA VAL A 45 4.99 -10.39 19.87
C VAL A 45 5.40 -8.92 19.91
N GLU A 46 6.00 -8.45 18.82
CA GLU A 46 6.32 -7.03 18.69
C GLU A 46 5.03 -6.24 18.70
N LEU A 47 4.95 -5.26 19.58
CA LEU A 47 3.78 -4.38 19.66
C LEU A 47 3.69 -3.52 18.39
N PRO A 48 2.47 -3.19 17.93
CA PRO A 48 2.29 -2.29 16.80
C PRO A 48 3.06 -1.00 17.01
N THR A 49 3.87 -0.62 16.04
CA THR A 49 4.43 0.72 15.96
C THR A 49 3.53 1.59 15.07
N SER A 50 3.64 2.89 15.14
CA SER A 50 2.79 3.79 14.38
C SER A 50 3.59 4.96 13.83
N LEU A 51 3.05 5.61 12.81
CA LEU A 51 3.56 6.88 12.34
C LEU A 51 3.47 7.91 13.49
N GLU A 52 4.62 8.37 13.97
CA GLU A 52 4.70 9.45 14.96
C GLU A 52 4.56 10.79 14.24
N LEU A 53 3.31 11.26 14.14
CA LEU A 53 2.94 12.46 13.40
C LEU A 53 2.51 13.59 14.34
N THR A 54 2.94 14.80 14.01
CA THR A 54 2.41 16.04 14.58
C THR A 54 0.96 16.26 14.13
N ARG A 55 0.27 17.21 14.78
CA ARG A 55 -1.08 17.58 14.36
C ARG A 55 -1.14 18.09 12.93
N ALA A 56 -0.14 18.85 12.47
CA ALA A 56 -0.07 19.33 11.10
C ALA A 56 0.11 18.18 10.09
N GLU A 57 0.97 17.20 10.41
CA GLU A 57 1.17 16.01 9.57
C GLU A 57 -0.07 15.10 9.53
N LEU A 58 -0.86 15.04 10.61
CA LEU A 58 -2.17 14.34 10.61
C LEU A 58 -3.18 15.02 9.67
N GLU A 59 -3.17 16.35 9.57
CA GLU A 59 -4.00 17.05 8.56
C GLU A 59 -3.51 16.76 7.13
N MET A 60 -2.20 16.56 6.92
CA MET A 60 -1.66 16.12 5.63
C MET A 60 -2.12 14.70 5.27
N VAL A 61 -2.18 13.78 6.26
CA VAL A 61 -2.77 12.43 6.06
C VAL A 61 -4.24 12.54 5.63
N LYS A 62 -5.03 13.40 6.24
CA LYS A 62 -6.43 13.61 5.86
C LYS A 62 -6.54 14.10 4.42
N SER A 63 -5.72 15.08 4.01
CA SER A 63 -5.66 15.59 2.65
C SER A 63 -5.28 14.49 1.65
N SER A 64 -4.26 13.69 1.99
CA SER A 64 -3.85 12.53 1.19
C SER A 64 -4.96 11.49 1.06
N ASN A 65 -5.70 11.21 2.14
CA ASN A 65 -6.83 10.29 2.11
C ASN A 65 -8.00 10.85 1.28
N GLU A 66 -8.26 12.16 1.33
CA GLU A 66 -9.26 12.80 0.48
C GLU A 66 -8.92 12.62 -1.00
N PHE A 67 -7.66 12.89 -1.37
CA PHE A 67 -7.17 12.59 -2.71
C PHE A 67 -7.35 11.11 -3.06
N ALA A 68 -6.99 10.19 -2.15
CA ALA A 68 -7.06 8.75 -2.38
C ALA A 68 -8.48 8.29 -2.76
N PHE A 69 -9.49 8.69 -1.97
CA PHE A 69 -10.87 8.31 -2.23
C PHE A 69 -11.47 9.01 -3.45
N ASN A 70 -11.09 10.27 -3.71
CA ASN A 70 -11.52 11.00 -4.90
C ASN A 70 -10.90 10.41 -6.18
N LEU A 71 -9.61 10.06 -6.12
CA LEU A 71 -8.91 9.37 -7.20
C LEU A 71 -9.59 8.04 -7.55
N PHE A 72 -9.75 7.17 -6.54
CA PHE A 72 -10.33 5.85 -6.77
C PHE A 72 -11.75 5.94 -7.30
N ARG A 73 -12.61 6.82 -6.73
CA ARG A 73 -13.98 7.06 -7.21
C ARG A 73 -14.01 7.54 -8.66
N THR A 74 -13.04 8.37 -9.08
CA THR A 74 -12.98 8.92 -10.44
C THR A 74 -12.44 7.92 -11.46
N ALA A 75 -11.58 7.01 -11.00
CA ALA A 75 -10.92 5.98 -11.80
C ALA A 75 -11.63 4.62 -11.74
N GLN A 76 -12.64 4.46 -10.88
CA GLN A 76 -13.32 3.20 -10.61
C GLN A 76 -13.86 2.59 -11.88
N ASP A 77 -13.50 1.33 -12.15
CA ASP A 77 -14.10 0.53 -13.21
C ASP A 77 -15.46 -0.02 -12.73
N GLU A 78 -16.44 -0.01 -13.62
CA GLU A 78 -17.80 -0.45 -13.29
C GLU A 78 -17.96 -1.97 -13.31
N LYS A 79 -16.97 -2.72 -13.78
CA LYS A 79 -17.08 -4.16 -14.08
C LYS A 79 -15.98 -4.98 -13.43
N GLU A 80 -14.75 -4.49 -13.49
CA GLU A 80 -13.55 -5.29 -13.19
C GLU A 80 -13.04 -5.05 -11.77
N SER A 81 -12.37 -6.04 -11.24
CA SER A 81 -11.57 -5.89 -10.03
C SER A 81 -10.42 -4.91 -10.30
N GLN A 82 -10.12 -4.05 -9.35
CA GLN A 82 -9.17 -2.97 -9.54
C GLN A 82 -8.42 -2.65 -8.24
N ILE A 83 -7.16 -2.24 -8.36
CA ILE A 83 -6.36 -1.73 -7.26
C ILE A 83 -5.58 -0.49 -7.69
N LEU A 84 -5.53 0.52 -6.86
CA LEU A 84 -4.68 1.70 -7.01
C LEU A 84 -3.86 1.94 -5.75
N SER A 85 -2.70 2.55 -5.92
CA SER A 85 -1.92 3.12 -4.83
C SER A 85 -1.91 4.65 -4.93
N PRO A 86 -2.80 5.34 -4.21
CA PRO A 86 -2.86 6.79 -4.24
C PRO A 86 -1.58 7.45 -3.71
N ILE A 87 -0.96 6.86 -2.69
CA ILE A 87 0.30 7.39 -2.14
C ILE A 87 1.44 7.33 -3.16
N SER A 88 1.51 6.29 -3.99
CA SER A 88 2.46 6.19 -5.11
C SER A 88 2.29 7.34 -6.11
N ILE A 89 1.04 7.68 -6.42
CA ILE A 89 0.72 8.81 -7.30
C ILE A 89 1.09 10.14 -6.63
N THR A 90 0.87 10.26 -5.31
CA THR A 90 1.30 11.43 -4.53
C THR A 90 2.81 11.60 -4.59
N PHE A 91 3.61 10.52 -4.49
CA PHE A 91 5.06 10.57 -4.66
C PHE A 91 5.46 11.06 -6.05
N ALA A 92 4.91 10.45 -7.11
CA ALA A 92 5.25 10.81 -8.49
C ALA A 92 4.89 12.28 -8.81
N LEU A 93 3.67 12.69 -8.48
CA LEU A 93 3.21 14.06 -8.71
C LEU A 93 3.89 15.09 -7.80
N GLY A 94 4.14 14.74 -6.54
CA GLY A 94 4.85 15.59 -5.59
C GLY A 94 6.30 15.86 -6.04
N MET A 95 6.98 14.82 -6.52
CA MET A 95 8.32 14.95 -7.11
C MET A 95 8.28 15.88 -8.33
N LEU A 96 7.39 15.61 -9.28
CA LEU A 96 7.24 16.43 -10.50
C LEU A 96 6.82 17.88 -10.19
N ASN A 97 6.05 18.10 -9.13
CA ASN A 97 5.57 19.40 -8.67
C ASN A 97 6.72 20.38 -8.34
N ASN A 98 7.89 19.87 -7.95
CA ASN A 98 9.09 20.69 -7.75
C ASN A 98 9.64 21.27 -9.07
N GLY A 99 9.30 20.64 -10.20
CA GLY A 99 9.61 21.12 -11.54
C GLY A 99 8.55 22.04 -12.14
N ALA A 100 7.36 22.07 -11.52
CA ALA A 100 6.22 22.87 -11.99
C ALA A 100 6.27 24.33 -11.48
N ALA A 101 5.57 25.20 -12.18
CA ALA A 101 5.40 26.61 -11.79
C ALA A 101 3.98 27.09 -12.14
N GLY A 102 3.63 28.30 -11.66
CA GLY A 102 2.37 28.98 -12.00
C GLY A 102 1.13 28.14 -11.74
N GLU A 103 0.19 28.17 -12.69
CA GLU A 103 -1.10 27.46 -12.57
C GLU A 103 -0.93 25.94 -12.56
N THR A 104 0.04 25.39 -13.30
CA THR A 104 0.34 23.96 -13.29
C THR A 104 0.67 23.47 -11.87
N GLN A 105 1.52 24.17 -11.15
CA GLN A 105 1.87 23.85 -9.77
C GLN A 105 0.67 23.97 -8.82
N GLN A 106 -0.15 25.03 -8.99
CA GLN A 106 -1.34 25.23 -8.16
C GLN A 106 -2.37 24.12 -8.36
N GLN A 107 -2.59 23.66 -9.58
CA GLN A 107 -3.49 22.55 -9.89
C GLN A 107 -2.99 21.25 -9.28
N ILE A 108 -1.69 20.95 -9.34
CA ILE A 108 -1.09 19.77 -8.68
C ILE A 108 -1.31 19.84 -7.16
N ASN A 109 -0.96 20.98 -6.53
CA ASN A 109 -1.15 21.19 -5.09
C ASN A 109 -2.62 20.96 -4.68
N LYS A 110 -3.55 21.52 -5.44
CA LYS A 110 -4.98 21.41 -5.17
C LYS A 110 -5.49 19.98 -5.30
N VAL A 111 -5.10 19.27 -6.35
CA VAL A 111 -5.53 17.88 -6.60
C VAL A 111 -5.02 16.94 -5.52
N LEU A 112 -3.77 17.13 -5.08
CA LEU A 112 -3.19 16.34 -3.98
C LEU A 112 -3.71 16.76 -2.59
N GLY A 113 -4.51 17.83 -2.48
CA GLY A 113 -5.08 18.28 -1.22
C GLY A 113 -4.16 19.19 -0.39
N PHE A 114 -3.05 19.68 -0.96
CA PHE A 114 -2.06 20.51 -0.27
C PHE A 114 -2.10 21.98 -0.74
N ALA A 115 -3.28 22.52 -0.98
CA ALA A 115 -3.44 23.89 -1.49
C ALA A 115 -2.75 24.93 -0.59
N ASP A 116 -2.85 24.78 0.73
CA ASP A 116 -2.28 25.73 1.70
C ASP A 116 -0.79 25.47 1.98
N GLY A 117 -0.35 24.20 1.98
CA GLY A 117 1.06 23.82 2.20
C GLY A 117 1.93 23.86 0.96
N GLY A 118 1.30 23.80 -0.22
CA GLY A 118 1.97 23.81 -1.51
C GLY A 118 2.96 22.67 -1.69
N ALA A 119 3.96 22.91 -2.56
CA ALA A 119 4.98 21.90 -2.86
C ALA A 119 5.82 21.51 -1.63
N GLU A 120 6.06 22.42 -0.69
CA GLU A 120 6.81 22.12 0.53
C GLU A 120 6.06 21.16 1.42
N GLY A 121 4.75 21.36 1.65
CA GLY A 121 3.93 20.45 2.43
C GLY A 121 3.85 19.04 1.82
N ILE A 122 3.80 18.95 0.48
CA ILE A 122 3.84 17.67 -0.22
C ILE A 122 5.20 16.98 -0.02
N ASN A 123 6.30 17.73 -0.14
CA ASN A 123 7.65 17.22 0.05
C ASN A 123 7.83 16.65 1.48
N ASP A 124 7.42 17.42 2.50
CA ASP A 124 7.52 17.01 3.90
C ASP A 124 6.69 15.75 4.17
N PHE A 125 5.47 15.68 3.64
CA PHE A 125 4.61 14.50 3.74
C PHE A 125 5.26 13.27 3.09
N CYS A 126 5.73 13.40 1.85
CA CYS A 126 6.35 12.30 1.11
C CYS A 126 7.62 11.81 1.80
N TYR A 127 8.50 12.74 2.23
CA TYR A 127 9.71 12.40 2.97
C TYR A 127 9.38 11.61 4.25
N LYS A 128 8.41 12.10 5.03
CA LYS A 128 7.99 11.44 6.27
C LYS A 128 7.48 10.01 6.01
N MET A 129 6.64 9.81 4.99
CA MET A 129 6.14 8.49 4.63
C MET A 129 7.26 7.56 4.15
N LEU A 130 8.19 8.09 3.34
CA LEU A 130 9.33 7.33 2.81
C LEU A 130 10.25 6.81 3.92
N GLU A 131 10.52 7.65 4.94
CA GLU A 131 11.39 7.30 6.06
C GLU A 131 10.72 6.34 7.04
N MET A 132 9.44 6.55 7.33
CA MET A 132 8.79 5.85 8.44
C MET A 132 8.08 4.56 8.00
N ALA A 133 7.34 4.57 6.88
CA ALA A 133 6.50 3.43 6.53
C ALA A 133 7.26 2.09 6.45
N PRO A 134 8.48 2.02 5.86
CA PRO A 134 9.24 0.76 5.81
C PRO A 134 9.70 0.23 7.17
N THR A 135 9.69 1.07 8.22
CA THR A 135 10.22 0.73 9.55
C THR A 135 9.14 0.36 10.57
N LEU A 136 7.87 0.50 10.22
CA LEU A 136 6.75 0.30 11.16
C LEU A 136 6.57 -1.15 11.58
N ASP A 137 6.87 -2.07 10.67
CA ASP A 137 6.64 -3.50 10.91
C ASP A 137 7.74 -4.34 10.23
N PRO A 138 8.63 -4.99 10.99
CA PRO A 138 9.67 -5.84 10.42
C PRO A 138 9.11 -7.12 9.77
N LEU A 139 7.84 -7.48 10.02
CA LEU A 139 7.16 -8.63 9.43
C LEU A 139 6.40 -8.27 8.15
N THR A 140 6.29 -6.97 7.84
CA THR A 140 5.62 -6.45 6.66
C THR A 140 6.61 -5.66 5.81
N LYS A 141 6.78 -6.07 4.56
CA LYS A 141 7.69 -5.40 3.64
C LYS A 141 6.95 -4.29 2.89
N VAL A 142 7.35 -3.05 3.14
CA VAL A 142 6.92 -1.87 2.37
C VAL A 142 8.16 -1.32 1.68
N MET A 143 8.15 -1.28 0.36
CA MET A 143 9.22 -0.67 -0.44
C MET A 143 8.64 0.45 -1.27
N ILE A 144 9.29 1.59 -1.23
CA ILE A 144 8.93 2.77 -2.01
C ILE A 144 10.20 3.24 -2.70
N ALA A 145 10.20 3.28 -4.01
CA ALA A 145 11.35 3.70 -4.81
C ALA A 145 10.94 4.69 -5.89
N ASN A 146 11.82 5.66 -6.16
CA ASN A 146 11.59 6.70 -7.15
C ASN A 146 12.78 6.81 -8.09
N THR A 147 12.52 7.00 -9.38
CA THR A 147 13.56 7.25 -10.36
C THR A 147 13.09 8.18 -11.46
N ILE A 148 14.06 8.82 -12.11
CA ILE A 148 13.86 9.73 -13.23
C ILE A 148 14.79 9.29 -14.36
N TYR A 149 14.23 8.87 -15.47
CA TYR A 149 14.97 8.68 -16.71
C TYR A 149 14.81 9.92 -17.57
N MET A 150 15.93 10.56 -17.85
CA MET A 150 16.01 11.77 -18.69
C MET A 150 16.52 11.38 -20.08
N ASN A 151 15.84 11.86 -21.12
CA ASN A 151 16.27 11.66 -22.50
C ASN A 151 17.40 12.63 -22.89
N GLU A 152 18.39 12.17 -23.59
CA GLU A 152 19.35 13.04 -24.26
C GLU A 152 18.62 13.86 -25.36
N PRO A 153 18.87 15.15 -25.53
CA PRO A 153 19.89 16.03 -24.95
C PRO A 153 19.39 16.91 -23.80
N TYR A 154 18.40 16.50 -23.07
CA TYR A 154 17.83 17.31 -21.97
C TYR A 154 18.65 17.16 -20.69
N GLU A 155 18.65 18.20 -19.87
CA GLU A 155 19.35 18.23 -18.57
C GLU A 155 18.40 18.75 -17.48
N LEU A 156 18.32 18.05 -16.36
CA LEU A 156 17.49 18.44 -15.22
C LEU A 156 18.04 19.71 -14.57
N MET A 157 17.14 20.56 -14.07
CA MET A 157 17.52 21.71 -13.25
C MET A 157 18.20 21.25 -11.95
N PRO A 158 19.34 21.84 -11.55
CA PRO A 158 20.04 21.43 -10.32
C PRO A 158 19.16 21.51 -9.07
N ASP A 159 18.32 22.53 -8.93
CA ASP A 159 17.39 22.67 -7.80
C ASP A 159 16.33 21.57 -7.77
N PHE A 160 15.86 21.13 -8.94
CA PHE A 160 14.95 20.02 -9.06
C PHE A 160 15.60 18.70 -8.60
N ILE A 161 16.83 18.40 -9.05
CA ILE A 161 17.59 17.22 -8.65
C ILE A 161 17.80 17.20 -7.13
N LEU A 162 18.18 18.35 -6.54
CA LEU A 162 18.36 18.44 -5.09
C LEU A 162 17.10 18.10 -4.32
N LYS A 163 15.93 18.59 -4.75
CA LYS A 163 14.63 18.30 -4.10
C LYS A 163 14.17 16.87 -4.34
N ALA A 164 14.30 16.36 -5.56
CA ALA A 164 13.97 14.97 -5.89
C ALA A 164 14.79 13.98 -5.07
N ASN A 165 16.07 14.24 -4.88
CA ASN A 165 16.92 13.41 -4.03
C ASN A 165 16.59 13.58 -2.54
N ALA A 166 16.46 14.82 -2.04
CA ALA A 166 16.28 15.11 -0.62
C ALA A 166 14.95 14.60 -0.05
N PHE A 167 13.85 14.71 -0.80
CA PHE A 167 12.50 14.42 -0.31
C PHE A 167 11.92 13.11 -0.84
N TYR A 168 12.46 12.57 -1.94
CA TYR A 168 11.90 11.38 -2.59
C TYR A 168 12.94 10.26 -2.75
N HIS A 169 14.19 10.48 -2.33
CA HIS A 169 15.34 9.58 -2.55
C HIS A 169 15.42 9.10 -4.01
N ALA A 170 15.01 10.00 -4.93
CA ALA A 170 14.95 9.68 -6.34
C ALA A 170 16.34 9.64 -6.96
N GLU A 171 16.62 8.54 -7.66
CA GLU A 171 17.77 8.45 -8.54
C GLU A 171 17.43 9.08 -9.90
N SER A 172 18.42 9.58 -10.62
CA SER A 172 18.24 10.08 -11.98
C SER A 172 19.29 9.51 -12.91
N GLU A 173 18.87 9.11 -14.10
CA GLU A 173 19.73 8.57 -15.12
C GLU A 173 19.40 9.20 -16.49
N THR A 174 20.42 9.63 -17.22
CA THR A 174 20.27 10.12 -18.60
C THR A 174 20.51 8.98 -19.58
N ARG A 175 19.59 8.81 -20.55
CA ARG A 175 19.65 7.78 -21.59
C ARG A 175 19.20 8.30 -22.94
N ASP A 176 19.71 7.68 -24.00
CA ASP A 176 19.17 7.85 -25.35
C ASP A 176 17.86 7.06 -25.47
N PHE A 177 16.74 7.76 -25.64
CA PHE A 177 15.43 7.08 -25.83
C PHE A 177 15.24 6.54 -27.25
N PHE A 178 16.13 6.83 -28.18
CA PHE A 178 16.17 6.14 -29.48
C PHE A 178 16.92 4.80 -29.41
N ASP A 179 17.61 4.52 -28.30
CA ASP A 179 18.16 3.20 -28.05
C ASP A 179 17.03 2.23 -27.63
N GLY A 180 16.87 1.14 -28.41
CA GLY A 180 15.83 0.14 -28.17
C GLY A 180 15.92 -0.57 -26.82
N GLU A 181 17.08 -0.53 -26.13
CA GLU A 181 17.26 -1.15 -24.81
C GLU A 181 16.73 -0.25 -23.66
N THR A 182 16.53 1.04 -23.87
CA THR A 182 16.14 1.98 -22.80
C THR A 182 14.80 1.61 -22.15
N ARG A 183 13.79 1.21 -22.95
CA ARG A 183 12.52 0.74 -22.41
C ARG A 183 12.70 -0.48 -21.50
N ASP A 184 13.53 -1.42 -21.90
CA ASP A 184 13.76 -2.65 -21.13
C ASP A 184 14.48 -2.37 -19.81
N VAL A 185 15.38 -1.37 -19.78
CA VAL A 185 16.01 -0.88 -18.54
C VAL A 185 14.98 -0.28 -17.61
N ILE A 186 14.05 0.54 -18.11
CA ILE A 186 12.95 1.13 -17.33
C ILE A 186 12.06 0.03 -16.75
N ASN A 187 11.65 -0.95 -17.55
CA ASN A 187 10.84 -2.07 -17.10
C ASN A 187 11.57 -2.95 -16.07
N LYS A 188 12.87 -3.19 -16.31
CA LYS A 188 13.69 -3.91 -15.34
C LYS A 188 13.79 -3.19 -14.01
N TRP A 189 13.94 -1.86 -13.99
CA TRP A 189 13.94 -1.09 -12.74
C TRP A 189 12.63 -1.31 -11.95
N ALA A 190 11.46 -1.24 -12.62
CA ALA A 190 10.18 -1.47 -11.99
C ALA A 190 10.07 -2.91 -11.42
N ALA A 191 10.52 -3.91 -12.17
CA ALA A 191 10.54 -5.31 -11.72
C ALA A 191 11.44 -5.51 -10.48
N ASP A 192 12.64 -4.92 -10.49
CA ASP A 192 13.60 -5.05 -9.38
C ASP A 192 13.09 -4.38 -8.09
N HIS A 193 12.31 -3.29 -8.18
CA HIS A 193 11.76 -2.57 -7.03
C HIS A 193 10.36 -3.04 -6.60
N THR A 194 9.80 -4.04 -7.28
CA THR A 194 8.52 -4.67 -6.92
C THR A 194 8.62 -6.19 -6.75
N GLU A 195 9.80 -6.71 -6.43
CA GLU A 195 10.05 -8.16 -6.27
C GLU A 195 9.53 -8.97 -7.48
N GLN A 196 9.71 -8.47 -8.69
CA GLN A 196 9.22 -9.06 -9.94
C GLN A 196 7.68 -9.11 -10.09
N MET A 197 6.96 -8.40 -9.24
CA MET A 197 5.49 -8.33 -9.31
C MET A 197 5.04 -7.51 -10.53
N ILE A 198 5.70 -6.36 -10.79
CA ILE A 198 5.45 -5.51 -11.95
C ILE A 198 6.63 -5.64 -12.92
N LYS A 199 6.48 -6.47 -13.95
CA LYS A 199 7.56 -6.75 -14.91
C LYS A 199 7.59 -5.78 -16.10
N GLU A 200 6.46 -5.15 -16.39
CA GLU A 200 6.32 -4.21 -17.50
C GLU A 200 5.48 -3.02 -17.06
N VAL A 201 6.11 -1.86 -16.97
CA VAL A 201 5.46 -0.56 -16.66
C VAL A 201 5.25 0.26 -17.91
N LEU A 202 6.07 0.04 -18.94
CA LEU A 202 5.97 0.67 -20.26
C LEU A 202 5.88 -0.38 -21.34
N LYS A 203 4.76 -0.46 -22.05
CA LYS A 203 4.58 -1.29 -23.24
C LYS A 203 5.29 -0.69 -24.44
N GLU A 204 5.48 -1.49 -25.47
CA GLU A 204 6.20 -1.04 -26.68
C GLU A 204 5.50 0.14 -27.37
N ASP A 205 4.19 0.12 -27.46
CA ASP A 205 3.37 1.18 -28.06
C ASP A 205 3.20 2.44 -27.15
N GLU A 206 3.56 2.35 -25.88
CA GLU A 206 3.55 3.46 -24.93
C GLU A 206 4.91 4.17 -24.83
N PHE A 207 6.00 3.50 -25.21
CA PHE A 207 7.34 4.09 -25.17
C PHE A 207 7.56 5.06 -26.34
N ASN A 208 7.69 6.34 -26.00
CA ASN A 208 7.90 7.41 -26.98
C ASN A 208 9.34 7.92 -26.91
N PRO A 209 10.18 7.69 -27.95
CA PRO A 209 11.57 8.16 -27.96
C PRO A 209 11.70 9.69 -28.02
N LEU A 210 10.61 10.41 -28.28
CA LEU A 210 10.58 11.88 -28.25
C LEU A 210 10.19 12.45 -26.88
N SER A 211 9.83 11.62 -25.92
CA SER A 211 9.54 12.07 -24.54
C SER A 211 10.80 12.68 -23.92
N VAL A 212 10.58 13.71 -23.10
CA VAL A 212 11.67 14.40 -22.38
C VAL A 212 12.20 13.56 -21.23
N SER A 213 11.29 12.90 -20.51
CA SER A 213 11.64 12.04 -19.37
C SER A 213 10.53 11.09 -19.02
N TYR A 214 10.89 10.03 -18.30
CA TYR A 214 9.97 9.15 -17.58
C TYR A 214 10.26 9.24 -16.08
N LEU A 215 9.25 9.62 -15.29
CA LEU A 215 9.30 9.63 -13.84
C LEU A 215 8.53 8.44 -13.34
N LEU A 216 9.17 7.60 -12.53
CA LEU A 216 8.57 6.39 -12.00
C LEU A 216 8.61 6.39 -10.48
N ASN A 217 7.51 5.94 -9.91
CA ASN A 217 7.43 5.50 -8.53
C ASN A 217 7.01 4.03 -8.54
N ALA A 218 7.73 3.21 -7.79
CA ALA A 218 7.37 1.83 -7.52
C ALA A 218 7.03 1.68 -6.05
N ILE A 219 5.87 1.12 -5.77
CA ILE A 219 5.48 0.72 -4.42
C ILE A 219 5.14 -0.76 -4.38
N TYR A 220 5.72 -1.44 -3.40
CA TYR A 220 5.51 -2.85 -3.14
C TYR A 220 5.09 -3.05 -1.71
N PHE A 221 4.07 -3.86 -1.50
CA PHE A 221 3.58 -4.24 -0.19
C PHE A 221 3.44 -5.75 -0.09
N LYS A 222 4.05 -6.32 0.94
CA LYS A 222 3.92 -7.72 1.30
C LYS A 222 3.75 -7.84 2.79
N GLY A 223 2.65 -8.39 3.24
CA GLY A 223 2.36 -8.60 4.65
C GLY A 223 1.67 -9.93 4.88
N ASN A 224 2.18 -10.71 5.83
CA ASN A 224 1.46 -11.89 6.31
C ASN A 224 0.37 -11.45 7.28
N TRP A 225 -0.78 -12.12 7.26
CA TRP A 225 -1.80 -11.86 8.27
C TRP A 225 -1.25 -12.08 9.68
N ALA A 226 -1.55 -11.20 10.61
CA ALA A 226 -1.27 -11.43 12.03
C ALA A 226 -2.00 -12.69 12.54
N LYS A 227 -3.17 -12.97 11.97
CA LYS A 227 -3.96 -14.19 12.17
C LYS A 227 -4.25 -14.81 10.81
N LYS A 228 -3.50 -15.84 10.44
CA LYS A 228 -3.62 -16.54 9.16
C LYS A 228 -4.90 -17.34 9.06
N PHE A 229 -5.41 -17.49 7.85
CA PHE A 229 -6.49 -18.43 7.56
C PHE A 229 -5.92 -19.86 7.46
N ASP A 230 -6.69 -20.84 7.91
CA ASP A 230 -6.36 -22.25 7.72
C ASP A 230 -6.74 -22.69 6.30
N LYS A 231 -5.75 -23.09 5.50
CA LYS A 231 -5.97 -23.59 4.12
C LYS A 231 -6.96 -24.77 4.08
N ALA A 232 -7.03 -25.55 5.16
CA ALA A 232 -7.97 -26.66 5.26
C ALA A 232 -9.42 -26.20 5.45
N GLU A 233 -9.67 -24.95 5.83
CA GLU A 233 -11.03 -24.38 5.96
C GLU A 233 -11.45 -23.56 4.73
N THR A 234 -10.58 -23.40 3.72
CA THR A 234 -10.94 -22.74 2.44
C THR A 234 -11.81 -23.69 1.62
N ARG A 235 -12.95 -23.21 1.14
CA ARG A 235 -13.92 -23.96 0.32
C ARG A 235 -14.36 -23.10 -0.86
N ASP A 236 -14.65 -23.77 -1.98
CA ASP A 236 -15.29 -23.11 -3.11
C ASP A 236 -16.75 -22.80 -2.74
N GLU A 237 -17.09 -21.53 -2.70
CA GLU A 237 -18.44 -21.03 -2.45
C GLU A 237 -18.87 -20.08 -3.58
N HIS A 238 -20.16 -19.87 -3.73
CA HIS A 238 -20.68 -18.94 -4.74
C HIS A 238 -20.40 -17.48 -4.35
N PHE A 239 -19.82 -16.76 -5.28
CA PHE A 239 -19.65 -15.32 -5.20
C PHE A 239 -20.60 -14.64 -6.20
N VAL A 240 -21.29 -13.59 -5.75
CA VAL A 240 -22.20 -12.81 -6.59
C VAL A 240 -21.35 -11.75 -7.32
N ASN A 241 -21.16 -11.91 -8.63
CA ASN A 241 -20.42 -10.94 -9.42
C ASN A 241 -21.27 -9.68 -9.73
N VAL A 242 -20.61 -8.62 -10.17
CA VAL A 242 -21.31 -7.48 -10.78
C VAL A 242 -22.13 -7.95 -11.97
N LEU A 243 -23.41 -7.55 -12.02
CA LEU A 243 -24.29 -7.87 -13.14
C LEU A 243 -24.04 -6.91 -14.30
N LEU A 244 -23.73 -7.45 -15.47
CA LEU A 244 -23.62 -6.70 -16.72
C LEU A 244 -24.98 -6.71 -17.45
N GLU A 245 -25.28 -5.64 -18.21
CA GLU A 245 -26.59 -5.43 -18.86
C GLU A 245 -27.04 -6.56 -19.80
N ASP A 246 -26.08 -7.26 -20.40
CA ASP A 246 -26.29 -8.35 -21.37
C ASP A 246 -26.16 -9.76 -20.76
N GLU A 247 -25.96 -9.86 -19.44
CA GLU A 247 -25.80 -11.14 -18.74
C GLU A 247 -27.08 -11.62 -18.09
N THR A 248 -27.18 -12.96 -17.99
CA THR A 248 -28.26 -13.60 -17.24
C THR A 248 -27.90 -13.70 -15.75
N GLU A 249 -28.90 -13.79 -14.87
CA GLU A 249 -28.70 -13.95 -13.42
C GLU A 249 -27.82 -15.15 -13.07
N VAL A 250 -27.80 -16.20 -13.92
CA VAL A 250 -26.95 -17.39 -13.71
C VAL A 250 -25.47 -17.08 -13.89
N ALA A 251 -25.12 -16.13 -14.76
CA ALA A 251 -23.72 -15.74 -14.99
C ALA A 251 -23.12 -14.93 -13.83
N MET A 252 -23.94 -14.45 -12.90
CA MET A 252 -23.49 -13.70 -11.73
C MET A 252 -22.87 -14.56 -10.62
N LEU A 253 -23.07 -15.86 -10.66
CA LEU A 253 -22.60 -16.75 -9.60
C LEU A 253 -21.36 -17.51 -10.08
N THR A 254 -20.20 -17.15 -9.57
CA THR A 254 -18.96 -17.87 -9.84
C THR A 254 -18.43 -18.53 -8.57
N PRO A 255 -17.87 -19.75 -8.67
CA PRO A 255 -17.18 -20.34 -7.53
C PRO A 255 -15.90 -19.54 -7.22
N GLN A 256 -15.74 -19.17 -5.96
CA GLN A 256 -14.53 -18.52 -5.45
C GLN A 256 -14.00 -19.32 -4.26
N PRO A 257 -12.68 -19.47 -4.11
CA PRO A 257 -12.09 -20.11 -2.95
C PRO A 257 -12.23 -19.17 -1.73
N MET A 258 -13.25 -19.43 -0.91
CA MET A 258 -13.57 -18.65 0.28
C MET A 258 -12.76 -19.16 1.47
N MET A 259 -11.83 -18.34 1.95
CA MET A 259 -11.10 -18.55 3.19
C MET A 259 -12.03 -18.28 4.36
N HIS A 260 -11.93 -19.10 5.42
CA HIS A 260 -12.82 -19.00 6.57
C HIS A 260 -12.04 -19.02 7.88
N GLN A 261 -12.41 -18.12 8.80
CA GLN A 261 -11.96 -18.16 10.19
C GLN A 261 -12.97 -17.48 11.11
N ARG A 262 -12.92 -17.84 12.40
CA ARG A 262 -13.71 -17.19 13.44
C ARG A 262 -12.77 -16.75 14.55
N ASP A 263 -12.65 -15.44 14.74
CA ASP A 263 -11.78 -14.85 15.76
C ASP A 263 -12.24 -13.42 16.09
N LYS A 264 -11.55 -12.79 17.04
CA LYS A 264 -11.74 -11.38 17.38
C LYS A 264 -11.02 -10.50 16.36
N PHE A 265 -11.80 -9.63 15.72
CA PHE A 265 -11.32 -8.60 14.80
C PHE A 265 -11.92 -7.25 15.15
N ASP A 266 -11.26 -6.19 14.73
CA ASP A 266 -11.88 -4.87 14.73
C ASP A 266 -12.96 -4.84 13.65
N TYR A 267 -14.18 -4.58 14.08
CA TYR A 267 -15.38 -4.62 13.27
C TYR A 267 -16.25 -3.40 13.54
N CYS A 268 -16.93 -2.92 12.51
CA CYS A 268 -17.92 -1.86 12.60
C CYS A 268 -19.08 -2.16 11.65
N ASP A 269 -20.30 -1.96 12.13
CA ASP A 269 -21.54 -2.05 11.34
C ASP A 269 -22.16 -0.65 11.21
N THR A 270 -22.44 -0.25 9.96
CA THR A 270 -23.07 1.01 9.59
C THR A 270 -24.29 0.77 8.72
N ASP A 271 -24.99 1.82 8.32
CA ASP A 271 -26.14 1.68 7.41
C ASP A 271 -25.71 1.23 6.01
N ASP A 272 -24.53 1.67 5.56
CA ASP A 272 -24.03 1.41 4.20
C ASP A 272 -23.13 0.16 4.10
N TYR A 273 -22.32 -0.11 5.15
CA TYR A 273 -21.27 -1.13 5.12
C TYR A 273 -21.20 -1.94 6.42
N GLN A 274 -20.81 -3.21 6.27
CA GLN A 274 -20.03 -3.90 7.28
C GLN A 274 -18.56 -3.62 6.99
N ALA A 275 -17.77 -3.27 8.01
CA ALA A 275 -16.34 -3.02 7.88
C ALA A 275 -15.56 -3.94 8.81
N LEU A 276 -14.58 -4.66 8.26
CA LEU A 276 -13.73 -5.59 8.99
C LEU A 276 -12.27 -5.23 8.77
N ARG A 277 -11.48 -5.22 9.85
CA ARG A 277 -10.05 -4.94 9.81
C ARG A 277 -9.25 -6.21 10.05
N LEU A 278 -8.39 -6.55 9.10
CA LEU A 278 -7.47 -7.68 9.12
C LEU A 278 -6.04 -7.14 9.29
N PRO A 279 -5.41 -7.33 10.47
CA PRO A 279 -4.06 -6.83 10.71
C PRO A 279 -3.01 -7.69 10.00
N TYR A 280 -1.96 -7.03 9.49
CA TYR A 280 -0.72 -7.64 9.02
C TYR A 280 0.34 -7.64 10.13
N GLY A 281 1.24 -8.64 10.11
CA GLY A 281 2.44 -8.70 10.93
C GLY A 281 2.20 -8.33 12.39
N ASN A 282 2.82 -7.23 12.83
CA ASN A 282 2.65 -6.70 14.19
C ASN A 282 1.38 -5.85 14.37
N GLY A 283 0.57 -5.63 13.32
CA GLY A 283 -0.66 -4.83 13.33
C GLY A 283 -0.46 -3.35 12.98
N SER A 284 0.73 -2.90 12.63
CA SER A 284 0.97 -1.51 12.17
C SER A 284 0.26 -1.21 10.84
N PHE A 285 0.19 -2.21 9.98
CA PHE A 285 -0.60 -2.15 8.74
C PHE A 285 -1.82 -3.05 8.84
N VAL A 286 -2.89 -2.61 8.21
CA VAL A 286 -4.17 -3.34 8.20
C VAL A 286 -4.81 -3.30 6.82
N MET A 287 -5.50 -4.38 6.45
CA MET A 287 -6.50 -4.34 5.39
C MET A 287 -7.87 -4.14 6.02
N THR A 288 -8.55 -3.08 5.64
CA THR A 288 -9.97 -2.89 6.00
C THR A 288 -10.83 -3.25 4.81
N VAL A 289 -11.67 -4.28 4.96
CA VAL A 289 -12.64 -4.69 3.94
C VAL A 289 -13.97 -4.00 4.23
N LEU A 290 -14.54 -3.35 3.23
CA LEU A 290 -15.82 -2.65 3.29
C LEU A 290 -16.83 -3.42 2.44
N LEU A 291 -17.71 -4.18 3.10
CA LEU A 291 -18.73 -4.98 2.45
C LEU A 291 -20.04 -4.20 2.40
N PRO A 292 -20.55 -3.82 1.21
CA PRO A 292 -21.79 -3.06 1.08
C PRO A 292 -22.99 -3.87 1.61
N LYS A 293 -23.94 -3.17 2.24
CA LYS A 293 -25.19 -3.76 2.74
C LYS A 293 -26.35 -3.66 1.74
N THR A 294 -26.15 -2.87 0.69
CA THR A 294 -27.16 -2.62 -0.33
C THR A 294 -26.67 -3.10 -1.69
N ASP A 295 -27.59 -3.57 -2.51
CA ASP A 295 -27.38 -4.10 -3.86
C ASP A 295 -26.07 -4.87 -4.07
N SER A 296 -26.11 -6.14 -3.66
CA SER A 296 -24.95 -7.04 -3.76
C SER A 296 -24.47 -7.34 -5.20
N ARG A 297 -25.12 -6.77 -6.22
CA ARG A 297 -24.81 -6.94 -7.65
C ARG A 297 -24.18 -5.68 -8.27
N ALA A 298 -24.15 -4.59 -7.52
CA ALA A 298 -23.59 -3.33 -7.99
C ALA A 298 -22.12 -3.19 -7.61
N VAL A 299 -21.40 -2.37 -8.37
CA VAL A 299 -20.06 -1.91 -7.99
C VAL A 299 -20.13 -1.17 -6.66
N PRO A 300 -19.25 -1.48 -5.70
CA PRO A 300 -19.28 -0.87 -4.38
C PRO A 300 -19.15 0.65 -4.44
N LYS A 301 -20.01 1.38 -3.75
CA LYS A 301 -19.89 2.83 -3.62
C LYS A 301 -18.62 3.16 -2.82
N VAL A 302 -17.76 4.02 -3.36
CA VAL A 302 -16.54 4.46 -2.68
C VAL A 302 -16.87 5.47 -1.57
N PRO A 303 -16.44 5.26 -0.30
CA PRO A 303 -16.70 6.20 0.78
C PRO A 303 -15.94 7.52 0.56
N THR A 304 -16.35 8.58 1.25
CA THR A 304 -15.54 9.80 1.38
C THR A 304 -14.46 9.60 2.44
N ALA A 305 -13.44 10.46 2.47
CA ALA A 305 -12.42 10.44 3.52
C ALA A 305 -13.03 10.66 4.92
N GLU A 306 -14.09 11.46 5.02
CA GLU A 306 -14.83 11.68 6.28
C GLU A 306 -15.51 10.38 6.75
N VAL A 307 -16.19 9.66 5.86
CA VAL A 307 -16.79 8.36 6.18
C VAL A 307 -15.72 7.36 6.58
N TRP A 308 -14.56 7.35 5.91
CA TRP A 308 -13.41 6.54 6.26
C TRP A 308 -12.90 6.84 7.68
N GLU A 309 -12.75 8.12 8.03
CA GLU A 309 -12.34 8.52 9.39
C GLU A 309 -13.36 8.07 10.44
N GLN A 310 -14.66 8.24 10.18
CA GLN A 310 -15.75 7.79 11.06
C GLN A 310 -15.75 6.26 11.23
N LEU A 311 -15.53 5.49 10.17
CA LEU A 311 -15.40 4.04 10.24
C LEU A 311 -14.23 3.64 11.15
N ASN A 312 -13.05 4.23 10.96
CA ASN A 312 -11.87 3.97 11.78
C ASN A 312 -12.11 4.25 13.28
N GLN A 313 -12.83 5.32 13.61
CA GLN A 313 -13.16 5.68 14.99
C GLN A 313 -14.21 4.73 15.64
N ARG A 314 -15.06 4.10 14.83
CA ARG A 314 -16.14 3.21 15.29
C ARG A 314 -15.72 1.73 15.37
N MET A 315 -14.58 1.38 14.83
CA MET A 315 -14.04 0.02 14.89
C MET A 315 -13.83 -0.41 16.36
N HIS A 316 -14.28 -1.61 16.69
CA HIS A 316 -14.08 -2.21 18.00
C HIS A 316 -13.88 -3.72 17.89
N SER A 317 -13.09 -4.26 18.80
CA SER A 317 -12.77 -5.70 18.80
C SER A 317 -14.00 -6.52 19.18
N THR A 318 -14.42 -7.42 18.28
CA THR A 318 -15.54 -8.33 18.51
C THR A 318 -15.27 -9.69 17.84
N LEU A 319 -15.93 -10.73 18.32
CA LEU A 319 -15.88 -12.06 17.68
C LEU A 319 -16.69 -12.00 16.38
N VAL A 320 -16.05 -12.33 15.27
CA VAL A 320 -16.67 -12.30 13.92
C VAL A 320 -16.41 -13.63 13.22
N ASP A 321 -17.42 -14.14 12.54
CA ASP A 321 -17.29 -15.23 11.57
C ASP A 321 -16.97 -14.63 10.20
N VAL A 322 -15.75 -14.85 9.70
CA VAL A 322 -15.21 -14.21 8.52
C VAL A 322 -15.09 -15.19 7.37
N LYS A 323 -15.69 -14.81 6.23
CA LYS A 323 -15.40 -15.42 4.94
C LYS A 323 -14.91 -14.36 3.97
N LEU A 324 -13.75 -14.60 3.37
CA LEU A 324 -13.11 -13.70 2.41
C LEU A 324 -12.55 -14.51 1.23
N PRO A 325 -12.82 -14.13 -0.02
CA PRO A 325 -12.27 -14.86 -1.15
C PRO A 325 -10.74 -14.71 -1.22
N ARG A 326 -10.05 -15.75 -1.64
CA ARG A 326 -8.68 -15.64 -2.16
C ARG A 326 -8.77 -15.09 -3.57
N PHE A 327 -8.01 -14.04 -3.86
CA PHE A 327 -8.05 -13.38 -5.16
C PHE A 327 -6.71 -12.74 -5.56
N GLU A 328 -6.58 -12.48 -6.85
CA GLU A 328 -5.57 -11.60 -7.44
C GLU A 328 -6.31 -10.49 -8.19
N SER A 329 -5.75 -9.28 -8.16
CA SER A 329 -6.23 -8.16 -8.95
C SER A 329 -5.04 -7.37 -9.46
N ASP A 330 -5.08 -6.98 -10.72
CA ASP A 330 -4.10 -6.12 -11.35
C ASP A 330 -4.79 -4.96 -12.06
N THR A 331 -4.07 -3.86 -12.16
CA THR A 331 -4.54 -2.64 -12.80
C THR A 331 -3.41 -2.05 -13.62
N ASP A 332 -3.70 -1.75 -14.87
CA ASP A 332 -2.86 -0.97 -15.78
C ASP A 332 -3.71 0.14 -16.37
N ILE A 333 -3.63 1.34 -15.77
CA ILE A 333 -4.54 2.46 -16.06
C ILE A 333 -3.79 3.71 -16.50
N ASN A 334 -4.25 4.34 -17.58
CA ASN A 334 -3.88 5.70 -17.94
C ASN A 334 -4.62 6.70 -17.06
N LEU A 335 -3.88 7.45 -16.25
CA LEU A 335 -4.41 8.40 -15.29
C LEU A 335 -4.66 9.81 -15.86
N VAL A 336 -4.20 10.13 -17.07
CA VAL A 336 -4.40 11.47 -17.66
C VAL A 336 -5.88 11.89 -17.70
N PRO A 337 -6.82 11.03 -18.15
CA PRO A 337 -8.26 11.38 -18.11
C PRO A 337 -8.79 11.58 -16.69
N VAL A 338 -8.31 10.77 -15.74
CA VAL A 338 -8.72 10.81 -14.32
C VAL A 338 -8.26 12.12 -13.69
N MET A 339 -6.98 12.47 -13.85
CA MET A 339 -6.39 13.70 -13.29
C MET A 339 -7.03 14.95 -13.88
N ARG A 340 -7.38 14.95 -15.16
CA ARG A 340 -8.13 16.05 -15.78
C ARG A 340 -9.51 16.24 -15.14
N LYS A 341 -10.23 15.17 -14.85
CA LYS A 341 -11.52 15.21 -14.14
C LYS A 341 -11.36 15.74 -12.71
N LEU A 342 -10.23 15.45 -12.06
CA LEU A 342 -9.91 15.96 -10.73
C LEU A 342 -9.45 17.42 -10.72
N GLY A 343 -9.18 18.02 -11.91
CA GLY A 343 -8.83 19.42 -12.04
C GLY A 343 -7.38 19.72 -12.40
N MET A 344 -6.53 18.71 -12.64
CA MET A 344 -5.20 18.88 -13.18
C MET A 344 -5.26 18.88 -14.71
N VAL A 345 -5.41 20.05 -15.30
CA VAL A 345 -5.64 20.21 -16.75
C VAL A 345 -4.38 20.70 -17.47
N ASP A 346 -3.72 21.72 -16.92
CA ASP A 346 -2.64 22.43 -17.59
C ASP A 346 -1.41 21.54 -17.77
N ALA A 347 -1.09 20.70 -16.81
CA ALA A 347 0.06 19.78 -16.86
C ALA A 347 0.07 18.88 -18.11
N PHE A 348 -1.08 18.59 -18.68
CA PHE A 348 -1.26 17.71 -19.84
C PHE A 348 -1.42 18.46 -21.16
N SER A 349 -1.22 19.78 -21.17
CA SER A 349 -1.44 20.64 -22.34
C SER A 349 -0.12 21.22 -22.83
N PRO A 350 0.25 21.00 -24.11
CA PRO A 350 1.46 21.58 -24.67
C PRO A 350 1.38 23.12 -24.77
N TYR A 351 0.21 23.72 -24.53
CA TYR A 351 -0.01 25.16 -24.62
C TYR A 351 0.03 25.88 -23.26
N THR A 352 -0.37 25.18 -22.18
CA THR A 352 -0.54 25.80 -20.84
C THR A 352 0.40 25.23 -19.79
N ALA A 353 0.94 24.02 -19.98
CA ALA A 353 1.87 23.42 -19.01
C ALA A 353 3.06 24.34 -18.72
N ASP A 354 3.38 24.45 -17.43
CA ASP A 354 4.55 25.18 -16.96
C ASP A 354 5.43 24.29 -16.07
N PHE A 355 6.40 23.65 -16.71
CA PHE A 355 7.45 22.85 -16.07
C PHE A 355 8.81 23.53 -16.23
N SER A 356 8.84 24.87 -16.15
CA SER A 356 10.04 25.69 -16.33
C SER A 356 11.13 25.46 -15.29
N ARG A 357 10.81 24.80 -14.18
CA ARG A 357 11.76 24.43 -13.11
C ARG A 357 12.24 22.97 -13.19
N PHE A 358 11.80 22.22 -14.21
CA PHE A 358 12.12 20.82 -14.35
C PHE A 358 13.45 20.58 -15.08
N CYS A 359 13.61 21.16 -16.27
CA CYS A 359 14.84 20.99 -17.02
C CYS A 359 15.37 22.31 -17.61
N VAL A 360 16.69 22.34 -17.87
CA VAL A 360 17.44 23.53 -18.24
C VAL A 360 17.04 24.09 -19.61
N TRP A 361 16.60 23.22 -20.52
CA TRP A 361 16.36 23.62 -21.89
C TRP A 361 15.12 22.99 -22.49
N SER A 362 14.26 23.85 -23.03
CA SER A 362 13.21 23.45 -23.95
C SER A 362 12.90 24.58 -24.92
N LYS A 363 13.01 24.36 -26.22
CA LYS A 363 12.45 25.25 -27.25
C LYS A 363 10.92 25.17 -27.32
N ALA A 364 10.35 24.10 -26.78
CA ALA A 364 8.92 23.86 -26.65
C ALA A 364 8.54 23.72 -25.17
N ARG A 365 7.27 23.90 -24.84
CA ARG A 365 6.75 23.61 -23.50
C ARG A 365 6.83 22.12 -23.24
N ILE A 366 7.32 21.75 -22.06
CA ILE A 366 7.26 20.39 -21.54
C ILE A 366 5.88 20.17 -20.95
N TYR A 367 5.27 19.04 -21.24
CA TYR A 367 3.99 18.63 -20.70
C TYR A 367 3.98 17.12 -20.47
N ILE A 368 3.04 16.62 -19.67
CA ILE A 368 2.87 15.19 -19.42
C ILE A 368 2.05 14.60 -20.57
N ASP A 369 2.63 13.72 -21.37
CA ASP A 369 1.97 12.99 -22.45
C ASP A 369 1.44 11.61 -21.99
N LEU A 370 2.09 11.00 -21.01
CA LEU A 370 1.70 9.73 -20.40
C LEU A 370 1.79 9.83 -18.87
N MET A 371 0.71 9.46 -18.20
CA MET A 371 0.66 9.22 -16.76
C MET A 371 -0.12 7.95 -16.52
N LYS A 372 0.54 6.91 -16.00
CA LYS A 372 -0.11 5.63 -15.75
C LYS A 372 0.27 5.06 -14.40
N GLN A 373 -0.56 4.19 -13.89
CA GLN A 373 -0.22 3.34 -12.76
C GLN A 373 -0.42 1.88 -13.15
N VAL A 374 0.57 1.07 -12.82
CA VAL A 374 0.48 -0.39 -12.79
C VAL A 374 0.52 -0.80 -11.33
N ALA A 375 -0.50 -1.50 -10.87
CA ALA A 375 -0.59 -1.97 -9.49
C ALA A 375 -1.10 -3.41 -9.48
N LYS A 376 -0.61 -4.21 -8.55
CA LYS A 376 -1.00 -5.61 -8.43
C LYS A 376 -1.11 -6.01 -6.97
N ILE A 377 -2.08 -6.86 -6.67
CA ILE A 377 -2.25 -7.50 -5.37
C ILE A 377 -2.56 -8.98 -5.57
N LYS A 378 -2.00 -9.78 -4.67
CA LYS A 378 -2.35 -11.19 -4.49
C LYS A 378 -2.66 -11.42 -3.03
N LEU A 379 -3.83 -11.95 -2.74
CA LEU A 379 -4.34 -12.19 -1.41
C LEU A 379 -4.69 -13.66 -1.24
N ASP A 380 -4.12 -14.28 -0.22
CA ASP A 380 -4.36 -15.67 0.14
C ASP A 380 -4.42 -15.88 1.67
N GLU A 381 -4.43 -17.12 2.11
CA GLU A 381 -4.54 -17.53 3.52
C GLU A 381 -3.38 -17.06 4.39
N GLU A 382 -2.21 -16.79 3.79
CA GLU A 382 -1.02 -16.33 4.48
C GLU A 382 -0.99 -14.81 4.66
N GLY A 383 -1.60 -14.09 3.71
CA GLY A 383 -1.57 -12.64 3.68
C GLY A 383 -1.70 -12.05 2.28
N THR A 384 -1.07 -10.90 2.12
CA THR A 384 -0.85 -10.29 0.81
C THR A 384 0.55 -10.67 0.35
N GLU A 385 0.66 -11.38 -0.77
CA GLU A 385 1.86 -11.98 -1.34
C GLU A 385 2.68 -12.84 -0.34
N ALA A 386 2.24 -14.06 -0.11
CA ALA A 386 2.78 -14.94 0.93
C ALA A 386 3.73 -16.04 0.43
N ALA A 387 4.80 -16.27 1.21
CA ALA A 387 5.60 -17.50 1.19
C ALA A 387 5.22 -18.35 2.42
N ALA A 388 5.00 -19.65 2.22
CA ALA A 388 4.42 -20.55 3.20
C ALA A 388 5.28 -20.75 4.45
N VAL A 389 4.74 -20.45 5.63
CA VAL A 389 5.21 -20.95 6.93
C VAL A 389 4.03 -21.64 7.62
N THR A 390 4.18 -22.91 7.97
CA THR A 390 3.12 -23.69 8.61
C THR A 390 3.04 -23.32 10.09
N VAL A 391 1.92 -22.74 10.52
CA VAL A 391 1.58 -22.53 11.94
C VAL A 391 0.44 -23.48 12.32
N ILE A 392 0.66 -24.32 13.35
CA ILE A 392 -0.38 -25.20 13.87
C ILE A 392 -1.20 -24.42 14.91
N GLY A 393 -2.42 -24.05 14.56
CA GLY A 393 -3.36 -23.40 15.48
C GLY A 393 -4.16 -24.44 16.27
N MET A 394 -4.27 -24.28 17.60
CA MET A 394 -5.19 -25.04 18.43
C MET A 394 -6.56 -24.34 18.43
N LYS A 395 -7.61 -25.09 18.11
CA LYS A 395 -9.01 -24.63 18.20
C LYS A 395 -9.55 -24.83 19.62
N ASP A 396 -10.15 -23.76 20.19
CA ASP A 396 -10.97 -23.88 21.39
C ASP A 396 -12.38 -24.34 21.01
N GLY A 397 -12.80 -25.49 21.51
CA GLY A 397 -14.04 -26.17 21.15
C GLY A 397 -15.28 -25.69 21.91
N SER A 398 -15.44 -24.40 22.20
CA SER A 398 -16.67 -23.90 22.84
C SER A 398 -17.77 -23.63 21.81
N ALA A 399 -18.67 -24.59 21.65
CA ALA A 399 -20.00 -24.37 21.07
C ALA A 399 -20.80 -23.50 22.07
N GLY A 400 -20.92 -22.20 21.78
CA GLY A 400 -21.60 -21.29 22.66
C GLY A 400 -22.16 -20.05 21.99
N VAL A 401 -23.47 -20.05 21.85
CA VAL A 401 -24.38 -18.89 21.80
C VAL A 401 -24.33 -18.06 20.51
N ASP A 402 -25.39 -18.19 19.76
CA ASP A 402 -25.87 -17.32 18.69
C ASP A 402 -25.75 -15.82 19.06
N GLY A 403 -25.04 -15.04 18.24
CA GLY A 403 -25.01 -13.60 18.43
C GLY A 403 -23.76 -12.84 17.97
N TYR A 404 -22.81 -13.47 17.26
CA TYR A 404 -21.68 -12.74 16.65
C TYR A 404 -21.99 -12.35 15.21
N PRO A 405 -21.43 -11.23 14.70
CA PRO A 405 -21.59 -10.81 13.31
C PRO A 405 -21.03 -11.84 12.32
N LEU A 406 -21.74 -12.00 11.20
CA LEU A 406 -21.26 -12.72 10.03
C LEU A 406 -20.73 -11.71 9.03
N PHE A 407 -19.44 -11.79 8.73
CA PHE A 407 -18.79 -11.00 7.70
C PHE A 407 -18.42 -11.94 6.54
N HIS A 408 -19.38 -12.15 5.65
CA HIS A 408 -19.20 -13.04 4.50
C HIS A 408 -19.09 -12.22 3.22
N ALA A 409 -17.85 -11.94 2.78
CA ALA A 409 -17.55 -11.16 1.57
C ALA A 409 -17.78 -12.01 0.31
N ASN A 410 -19.06 -12.35 0.05
CA ASN A 410 -19.52 -13.19 -1.05
C ASN A 410 -20.17 -12.39 -2.21
N HIS A 411 -19.96 -11.09 -2.26
CA HIS A 411 -20.39 -10.16 -3.30
C HIS A 411 -19.40 -8.99 -3.39
N PRO A 412 -19.46 -8.12 -4.41
CA PRO A 412 -18.49 -7.06 -4.61
C PRO A 412 -18.23 -6.19 -3.38
N PHE A 413 -16.96 -5.97 -3.08
CA PHE A 413 -16.52 -5.22 -1.91
C PHE A 413 -15.33 -4.30 -2.24
N LEU A 414 -15.11 -3.31 -1.38
CA LEU A 414 -13.90 -2.50 -1.37
C LEU A 414 -12.91 -3.02 -0.32
N TYR A 415 -11.63 -2.77 -0.55
CA TYR A 415 -10.59 -2.99 0.45
C TYR A 415 -9.60 -1.83 0.45
N VAL A 416 -9.08 -1.51 1.63
CA VAL A 416 -8.11 -0.42 1.84
C VAL A 416 -6.96 -0.96 2.68
N ILE A 417 -5.73 -0.84 2.19
CA ILE A 417 -4.53 -1.09 2.99
C ILE A 417 -4.06 0.25 3.55
N SER A 418 -3.99 0.35 4.86
CA SER A 418 -3.65 1.59 5.56
C SER A 418 -2.75 1.34 6.76
N GLU A 419 -2.05 2.39 7.22
CA GLU A 419 -1.46 2.37 8.56
C GLU A 419 -2.59 2.47 9.60
N GLN A 420 -2.48 1.64 10.64
CA GLN A 420 -3.59 1.34 11.54
C GLN A 420 -4.05 2.54 12.38
N LYS A 421 -3.11 3.34 12.93
CA LYS A 421 -3.40 4.40 13.89
C LYS A 421 -3.84 5.71 13.22
N THR A 422 -3.16 6.10 12.16
CA THR A 422 -3.44 7.35 11.45
C THR A 422 -4.49 7.20 10.36
N GLY A 423 -4.71 5.96 9.89
CA GLY A 423 -5.56 5.67 8.75
C GLY A 423 -4.98 6.12 7.41
N ALA A 424 -3.67 6.40 7.33
CA ALA A 424 -3.00 6.76 6.08
C ALA A 424 -3.16 5.66 5.03
N VAL A 425 -3.75 5.99 3.89
CA VAL A 425 -4.11 5.04 2.83
C VAL A 425 -2.93 4.80 1.90
N PHE A 426 -2.51 3.54 1.80
CA PHE A 426 -1.46 3.10 0.87
C PHE A 426 -2.06 2.51 -0.42
N PHE A 427 -3.06 1.67 -0.28
CA PHE A 427 -3.77 1.06 -1.40
C PHE A 427 -5.28 1.11 -1.18
N ILE A 428 -6.00 1.23 -2.27
CA ILE A 428 -7.46 1.09 -2.30
C ILE A 428 -7.84 0.26 -3.53
N GLY A 429 -8.73 -0.69 -3.35
CA GLY A 429 -9.20 -1.53 -4.43
C GLY A 429 -10.62 -2.00 -4.25
N GLN A 430 -11.12 -2.64 -5.29
CA GLN A 430 -12.38 -3.36 -5.31
C GLN A 430 -12.17 -4.77 -5.83
N PHE A 431 -12.95 -5.69 -5.32
CA PHE A 431 -13.09 -7.02 -5.87
C PHE A 431 -14.52 -7.24 -6.33
N THR A 432 -14.71 -7.55 -7.61
CA THR A 432 -16.02 -7.69 -8.25
C THR A 432 -16.35 -9.13 -8.61
N GLY A 433 -15.43 -10.07 -8.33
CA GLY A 433 -15.50 -11.46 -8.75
C GLY A 433 -14.96 -11.71 -10.17
N ARG A 434 -14.47 -10.67 -10.83
CA ARG A 434 -13.92 -10.68 -12.19
C ARG A 434 -12.48 -10.19 -12.18
#